data_afd039b0bbdaad5c2dba18bdb3e6a662
#
_entry.id   afd039b0bbdaad5c2dba18bdb3e6a662
#
_cell.length_a   1.000
_cell.length_b   1.000
_cell.length_c   1.000
_cell.angle_alpha   90.00
_cell.angle_beta   90.00
_cell.angle_gamma   90.00
#
_symmetry.space_group_name_H-M   'P 1'
#
loop_
_entity.id
_entity.type
_entity.pdbx_description
1 polymer ?
#
loop_
_entity_poly.entity_id
_entity_poly.type
_entity_poly.pdbx_seq_one_letter_code
_entity_poly.pdbx_strand_id
1 'polypeptide(L)'
;DISKGNISPGLIKKHYSPKVPLRMNVLKPKENEVFIGFGPDYGEPNLSLSGDLNEAAANLFFLLEKYENKGKGICISPIPVEGIGAAINDRLRRASY
;
A
#
# COMPACT_ATOMS: atom_id res chain seq x y z
N ASP A 1 13.22 17.58 15.46
CA ASP A 1 12.67 17.72 15.73
C ASP A 1 12.49 17.78 16.05
N ILE A 2 12.64 17.70 16.14
CA ILE A 2 12.04 17.82 16.65
C ILE A 2 11.86 17.93 17.07
N SER A 3 12.01 18.07 17.07
CA SER A 3 11.47 18.22 17.60
C SER A 3 11.15 18.15 17.91
N LYS A 4 11.15 18.07 17.98
CA LYS A 4 10.47 18.00 18.27
C LYS A 4 9.87 17.91 18.41
N GLY A 5 10.34 17.62 18.61
CA GLY A 5 9.21 17.45 18.55
C GLY A 5 8.18 17.89 18.01
N ASN A 6 8.00 18.17 17.68
CA ASN A 6 7.03 18.58 17.12
C ASN A 6 6.51 17.93 16.11
N ILE A 7 6.43 16.75 16.04
CA ILE A 7 5.85 16.18 14.90
C ILE A 7 4.37 16.12 15.04
N SER A 8 3.69 16.72 14.11
CA SER A 8 2.25 16.71 14.15
C SER A 8 1.73 15.46 13.45
N PRO A 9 0.56 14.98 13.85
CA PRO A 9 -0.04 13.83 13.19
C PRO A 9 -0.30 14.05 11.70
N GLY A 10 -0.58 15.28 11.33
CA GLY A 10 -0.79 15.57 9.92
C GLY A 10 0.45 15.35 9.09
N LEU A 11 1.60 15.69 9.66
CA LEU A 11 2.84 15.47 8.95
C LEU A 11 3.12 14.01 8.75
N ILE A 12 2.80 13.20 9.75
CA ILE A 12 3.00 11.77 9.63
C ILE A 12 2.21 11.21 8.47
N LYS A 13 0.97 11.65 8.32
CA LYS A 13 0.15 11.20 7.21
C LYS A 13 0.75 11.59 5.88
N LYS A 14 1.21 12.83 5.80
CA LYS A 14 1.79 13.30 4.58
C LYS A 14 3.02 12.53 4.19
N HIS A 15 3.82 12.23 5.18
CA HIS A 15 5.05 11.53 4.91
C HIS A 15 4.82 10.19 4.30
N TYR A 16 3.60 9.67 4.44
CA TYR A 16 3.38 8.35 4.00
C TYR A 16 2.79 8.23 2.61
N SER A 17 2.70 9.31 1.88
CA SER A 17 2.30 9.22 0.48
C SER A 17 3.46 8.71 -0.35
N PRO A 18 3.26 7.69 -1.17
CA PRO A 18 4.32 7.20 -2.05
C PRO A 18 4.73 8.28 -3.03
N LYS A 19 5.95 8.17 -3.49
CA LYS A 19 6.47 9.12 -4.47
C LYS A 19 5.95 8.87 -5.87
N VAL A 20 5.25 7.79 -6.08
CA VAL A 20 4.71 7.44 -7.39
C VAL A 20 3.20 7.27 -7.26
N PRO A 21 2.46 7.34 -8.39
CA PRO A 21 1.02 7.15 -8.34
C PRO A 21 0.63 5.80 -7.74
N LEU A 22 -0.41 5.79 -6.95
CA LEU A 22 -0.92 4.58 -6.31
C LEU A 22 -2.38 4.39 -6.68
N ARG A 23 -2.72 3.22 -7.18
CA ARG A 23 -4.10 2.86 -7.49
C ARG A 23 -4.47 1.61 -6.69
N MET A 24 -5.68 1.57 -6.19
CA MET A 24 -6.16 0.41 -5.44
C MET A 24 -7.36 -0.22 -6.13
N ASN A 25 -7.73 -1.41 -5.70
CA ASN A 25 -8.84 -2.18 -6.30
C ASN A 25 -8.61 -2.46 -7.78
N VAL A 26 -7.39 -2.80 -8.13
CA VAL A 26 -7.00 -3.00 -9.52
C VAL A 26 -6.98 -4.48 -9.82
N LEU A 27 -7.57 -4.88 -10.93
CA LEU A 27 -7.57 -6.28 -11.35
C LEU A 27 -6.44 -6.58 -12.32
N LYS A 28 -5.91 -5.55 -12.97
CA LYS A 28 -4.89 -5.73 -13.98
C LYS A 28 -4.01 -4.47 -14.03
N PRO A 29 -2.69 -4.63 -14.03
CA PRO A 29 -1.81 -3.46 -14.02
C PRO A 29 -1.72 -2.82 -15.40
N LYS A 30 -1.31 -1.56 -15.38
CA LYS A 30 -0.91 -0.89 -16.61
C LYS A 30 0.56 -1.15 -16.84
N GLU A 31 1.03 -0.74 -18.01
CA GLU A 31 2.38 -1.02 -18.43
C GLU A 31 3.46 -0.50 -17.48
N ASN A 32 3.25 0.65 -16.92
CA ASN A 32 4.24 1.27 -16.03
C ASN A 32 3.87 1.14 -14.57
N GLU A 33 3.29 0.01 -14.20
CA GLU A 33 2.88 -0.19 -12.81
C GLU A 33 3.44 -1.49 -12.26
N VAL A 34 3.77 -1.45 -10.97
CA VAL A 34 4.06 -2.66 -10.21
C VAL A 34 2.74 -3.11 -9.61
N PHE A 35 2.37 -4.34 -9.83
CA PHE A 35 1.10 -4.88 -9.35
C PHE A 35 1.34 -5.70 -8.09
N ILE A 36 0.87 -5.20 -6.95
CA ILE A 36 0.98 -5.90 -5.68
C ILE A 36 -0.35 -6.58 -5.41
N GLY A 37 -0.34 -7.90 -5.36
CA GLY A 37 -1.55 -8.67 -5.16
C GLY A 37 -1.88 -8.92 -3.71
N PHE A 38 -3.03 -9.49 -3.46
CA PHE A 38 -3.43 -9.97 -2.15
C PHE A 38 -4.16 -11.30 -2.37
N GLY A 39 -3.65 -12.36 -1.77
CA GLY A 39 -4.29 -13.66 -1.86
C GLY A 39 -3.70 -14.56 -2.92
N PRO A 40 -4.13 -15.82 -2.93
CA PRO A 40 -3.54 -16.83 -3.80
C PRO A 40 -3.88 -16.69 -5.29
N ASP A 41 -4.87 -15.85 -5.61
CA ASP A 41 -5.22 -15.65 -7.01
C ASP A 41 -4.26 -14.72 -7.74
N TYR A 42 -3.32 -14.13 -7.02
CA TYR A 42 -2.35 -13.21 -7.58
C TYR A 42 -0.95 -13.70 -7.29
N GLY A 43 -0.01 -13.37 -8.16
CA GLY A 43 1.37 -13.74 -7.95
C GLY A 43 2.10 -12.71 -7.11
N GLU A 44 3.42 -12.80 -7.13
CA GLU A 44 4.26 -11.85 -6.42
C GLU A 44 4.62 -10.69 -7.30
N PRO A 45 4.83 -9.50 -6.76
CA PRO A 45 4.78 -9.21 -5.31
C PRO A 45 3.36 -9.32 -4.77
N ASN A 46 3.26 -9.71 -3.50
CA ASN A 46 1.97 -9.99 -2.89
C ASN A 46 2.03 -9.61 -1.41
N LEU A 47 0.96 -9.01 -0.92
CA LEU A 47 0.88 -8.65 0.49
C LEU A 47 0.78 -9.88 1.38
N SER A 48 0.02 -10.87 0.93
CA SER A 48 -0.10 -12.14 1.63
C SER A 48 -0.65 -13.17 0.65
N LEU A 49 0.18 -14.11 0.24
CA LEU A 49 -0.25 -15.14 -0.71
C LEU A 49 -1.36 -16.01 -0.14
N SER A 50 -1.39 -16.16 1.18
CA SER A 50 -2.44 -16.97 1.82
C SER A 50 -3.72 -16.19 2.04
N GLY A 51 -3.73 -14.89 1.78
CA GLY A 51 -4.91 -14.07 2.02
C GLY A 51 -5.09 -13.68 3.47
N ASP A 52 -4.00 -13.62 4.23
CA ASP A 52 -4.04 -13.27 5.64
C ASP A 52 -3.92 -11.74 5.78
N LEU A 53 -4.96 -11.12 6.32
CA LEU A 53 -4.99 -9.68 6.46
C LEU A 53 -3.98 -9.15 7.45
N ASN A 54 -3.64 -9.90 8.49
CA ASN A 54 -2.60 -9.49 9.42
C ASN A 54 -1.25 -9.45 8.74
N GLU A 55 -0.97 -10.44 7.94
CA GLU A 55 0.27 -10.49 7.20
C GLU A 55 0.33 -9.36 6.18
N ALA A 56 -0.79 -9.10 5.52
CA ALA A 56 -0.86 -8.02 4.55
C ALA A 56 -0.57 -6.67 5.20
N ALA A 57 -1.14 -6.44 6.37
CA ALA A 57 -0.90 -5.19 7.09
C ALA A 57 0.58 -5.05 7.46
N ALA A 58 1.19 -6.14 7.87
CA ALA A 58 2.61 -6.11 8.24
C ALA A 58 3.51 -5.85 7.04
N ASN A 59 3.12 -6.32 5.87
CA ASN A 59 3.94 -6.18 4.67
C ASN A 59 3.69 -4.91 3.88
N LEU A 60 2.60 -4.21 4.19
CA LEU A 60 2.16 -3.10 3.36
C LEU A 60 3.22 -2.02 3.16
N PHE A 61 3.72 -1.47 4.26
CA PHE A 61 4.68 -0.38 4.17
C PHE A 61 5.98 -0.81 3.52
N PHE A 62 6.43 -1.99 3.86
CA PHE A 62 7.66 -2.52 3.29
C PHE A 62 7.57 -2.61 1.77
N LEU A 63 6.46 -3.12 1.27
CA LEU A 63 6.30 -3.26 -0.18
C LEU A 63 6.12 -1.92 -0.87
N LEU A 64 5.38 -1.01 -0.25
CA LEU A 64 5.23 0.31 -0.83
C LEU A 64 6.56 1.03 -0.93
N GLU A 65 7.36 0.99 0.13
CA GLU A 65 8.68 1.61 0.11
C GLU A 65 9.59 0.98 -0.92
N LYS A 66 9.53 -0.33 -0.99
CA LYS A 66 10.39 -1.05 -1.92
C LYS A 66 10.12 -0.65 -3.36
N TYR A 67 8.85 -0.54 -3.71
CA TYR A 67 8.50 -0.30 -5.11
C TYR A 67 8.37 1.16 -5.49
N GLU A 68 8.18 2.06 -4.54
CA GLU A 68 8.13 3.47 -4.88
C GLU A 68 9.48 3.96 -5.43
N ASN A 69 10.56 3.26 -5.10
CA ASN A 69 11.88 3.63 -5.55
C ASN A 69 12.20 3.09 -6.94
N LYS A 70 11.29 2.36 -7.54
CA LYS A 70 11.51 1.81 -8.88
C LYS A 70 11.10 2.78 -9.99
N GLY A 71 10.52 3.91 -9.63
CA GLY A 71 10.11 4.89 -10.62
C GLY A 71 8.87 4.53 -11.38
N LYS A 72 8.15 3.52 -10.94
CA LYS A 72 6.91 3.09 -11.59
C LYS A 72 5.74 3.31 -10.64
N GLY A 73 4.55 3.46 -11.23
CA GLY A 73 3.36 3.53 -10.41
C GLY A 73 3.12 2.20 -9.71
N ILE A 74 2.32 2.24 -8.66
CA ILE A 74 1.98 1.04 -7.90
C ILE A 74 0.48 0.82 -7.99
N CYS A 75 0.06 -0.40 -8.25
CA CYS A 75 -1.37 -0.74 -8.18
C CYS A 75 -1.53 -1.98 -7.33
N ILE A 76 -2.65 -2.04 -6.63
CA ILE A 76 -2.91 -3.06 -5.63
C ILE A 76 -4.23 -3.75 -5.94
N SER A 77 -4.25 -5.07 -5.86
CA SER A 77 -5.46 -5.84 -6.09
C SER A 77 -6.49 -5.57 -5.00
N PRO A 78 -7.75 -5.96 -5.21
CA PRO A 78 -8.76 -5.75 -4.17
C PRO A 78 -8.40 -6.43 -2.87
N ILE A 79 -8.70 -5.75 -1.76
CA ILE A 79 -8.47 -6.25 -0.42
C ILE A 79 -9.82 -6.21 0.30
N PRO A 80 -10.20 -7.27 1.01
CA PRO A 80 -11.48 -7.27 1.72
C PRO A 80 -11.62 -6.05 2.64
N VAL A 81 -12.84 -5.51 2.72
CA VAL A 81 -13.08 -4.29 3.49
C VAL A 81 -13.60 -4.57 4.89
N GLU A 82 -13.24 -5.70 5.46
CA GLU A 82 -13.69 -6.10 6.78
C GLU A 82 -12.52 -6.14 7.74
N GLY A 83 -12.78 -5.80 9.00
CA GLY A 83 -11.75 -5.88 10.03
C GLY A 83 -10.50 -5.11 9.65
N ILE A 84 -9.36 -5.77 9.74
CA ILE A 84 -8.08 -5.16 9.40
C ILE A 84 -8.04 -4.72 7.95
N GLY A 85 -8.77 -5.40 7.07
CA GLY A 85 -8.86 -5.03 5.67
C GLY A 85 -9.42 -3.64 5.48
N ALA A 86 -10.37 -3.24 6.32
CA ALA A 86 -10.92 -1.89 6.24
C ALA A 86 -9.84 -0.84 6.53
N ALA A 87 -8.99 -1.12 7.52
CA ALA A 87 -7.92 -0.22 7.87
C ALA A 87 -6.88 -0.15 6.74
N ILE A 88 -6.58 -1.28 6.13
CA ILE A 88 -5.63 -1.31 5.01
C ILE A 88 -6.16 -0.49 3.85
N ASN A 89 -7.44 -0.67 3.51
CA ASN A 89 -8.04 0.08 2.42
C ASN A 89 -8.06 1.57 2.71
N ASP A 90 -8.34 1.95 3.94
CA ASP A 90 -8.34 3.35 4.32
C ASP A 90 -6.96 3.97 4.16
N ARG A 91 -5.94 3.23 4.57
CA ARG A 91 -4.57 3.68 4.46
C ARG A 91 -4.17 3.85 2.98
N LEU A 92 -4.55 2.90 2.15
CA LEU A 92 -4.26 2.98 0.73
C LEU A 92 -4.99 4.14 0.07
N ARG A 93 -6.22 4.38 0.47
CA ARG A 93 -6.98 5.49 -0.09
C ARG A 93 -6.31 6.82 0.21
N ARG A 94 -5.78 6.96 1.41
CA ARG A 94 -5.07 8.19 1.77
C ARG A 94 -3.76 8.33 1.01
N ALA A 95 -3.09 7.23 0.75
CA ALA A 95 -1.83 7.24 0.03
C ALA A 95 -2.03 7.45 -1.47
N SER A 96 -3.24 7.25 -1.97
CA SER A 96 -3.48 7.32 -3.40
C SER A 96 -3.73 8.74 -3.91
N TYR A 97 -3.62 9.71 -3.06
CA TYR A 97 -3.77 11.09 -3.48
C TYR A 97 -2.53 11.64 -4.14
#